data_8fee89d439681e1fac35772a140f9d12
#
_entry.id   8fee89d439681e1fac35772a140f9d12
#
_cell.length_a   1.000
_cell.length_b   1.000
_cell.length_c   1.000
_cell.angle_alpha   90.00
_cell.angle_beta   90.00
_cell.angle_gamma   90.00
#
_symmetry.space_group_name_H-M   'P 1'
#
loop_
_entity.id
_entity.type
_entity.pdbx_description
1 polymer ?
#
loop_
_entity_poly.entity_id
_entity_poly.type
_entity_poly.pdbx_seq_one_letter_code
_entity_poly.pdbx_strand_id
1 'polypeptide(L)'
;MGTVIQSFKTGALVLLFGTMLMACAEKPIQGSDAALQALQAAKQAGATEYAPEALRVAEDEYQKAQEEIGVQDNTFMLTRNYDAANALLTKVAGDAEKAKIAAIANKQQAKSEAEGSVVLAKTSLEEAKNQLAQAPTGKGTQADLQALRGDLQAAEATLGEIDAIMAKEDFLGVKAKAESVQTLATRVNEQVAQAILKTGKHKKA
;
A
#
# COMPACT_ATOMS: atom_id res chain seq x y z
N MET A 1 81.36 -56.20 -1.24
CA MET A 1 80.95 -55.23 -0.26
C MET A 1 79.53 -54.81 -0.64
N GLY A 2 78.56 -55.35 -0.23
CA GLY A 2 77.87 -55.53 1.01
C GLY A 2 76.92 -54.38 1.23
N THR A 3 75.68 -54.51 1.08
CA THR A 3 74.77 -54.17 2.18
C THR A 3 73.32 -54.45 1.77
N VAL A 4 72.73 -55.32 2.53
CA VAL A 4 71.33 -55.71 2.52
C VAL A 4 70.44 -54.54 3.01
N ILE A 5 69.47 -54.20 2.25
CA ILE A 5 68.42 -53.30 2.74
C ILE A 5 67.15 -54.12 2.93
N GLN A 6 66.83 -54.27 4.21
CA GLN A 6 65.68 -54.97 4.74
C GLN A 6 64.46 -54.15 4.55
N SER A 7 63.45 -54.70 3.88
CA SER A 7 62.12 -54.12 3.72
C SER A 7 61.33 -54.14 5.02
N PHE A 8 61.03 -52.97 5.57
CA PHE A 8 60.01 -52.81 6.63
C PHE A 8 58.69 -52.49 5.99
N LYS A 9 57.79 -53.44 5.91
CA LYS A 9 56.40 -53.27 5.60
C LYS A 9 55.71 -52.84 6.89
N THR A 10 55.58 -51.57 7.14
CA THR A 10 54.70 -51.02 8.14
C THR A 10 53.38 -50.65 7.48
N GLY A 11 52.36 -51.46 7.70
CA GLY A 11 50.99 -51.17 7.34
C GLY A 11 50.46 -50.03 8.19
N ALA A 12 50.34 -48.85 7.60
CA ALA A 12 49.58 -47.75 8.19
C ALA A 12 48.08 -47.98 7.95
N LEU A 13 47.43 -48.57 8.94
CA LEU A 13 45.98 -48.62 9.03
C LEU A 13 45.49 -47.17 9.31
N VAL A 14 45.19 -46.41 8.26
CA VAL A 14 44.53 -45.12 8.38
C VAL A 14 43.09 -45.38 8.77
N LEU A 15 42.80 -45.30 10.08
CA LEU A 15 41.46 -45.17 10.60
C LEU A 15 40.95 -43.80 10.18
N LEU A 16 40.21 -43.77 9.03
CA LEU A 16 39.34 -42.67 8.66
C LEU A 16 38.18 -42.63 9.67
N PHE A 17 38.43 -41.94 10.81
CA PHE A 17 37.37 -41.46 11.68
C PHE A 17 36.65 -40.37 10.89
N GLY A 18 35.63 -40.78 10.13
CA GLY A 18 34.65 -39.87 9.57
C GLY A 18 33.95 -39.15 10.75
N THR A 19 34.40 -37.94 11.06
CA THR A 19 33.65 -37.03 11.87
C THR A 19 32.39 -36.69 11.09
N MET A 20 31.32 -37.48 11.28
CA MET A 20 29.97 -37.01 11.02
C MET A 20 29.76 -35.82 11.95
N LEU A 21 29.99 -34.64 11.43
CA LEU A 21 29.43 -33.42 11.96
C LEU A 21 27.90 -33.58 11.84
N MET A 22 27.25 -34.12 12.86
CA MET A 22 25.83 -33.93 13.04
C MET A 22 25.63 -32.44 13.21
N ALA A 23 25.42 -31.75 12.09
CA ALA A 23 24.91 -30.40 12.10
C ALA A 23 23.51 -30.50 12.71
N CYS A 24 23.37 -30.23 14.01
CA CYS A 24 22.06 -29.98 14.60
C CYS A 24 21.41 -28.90 13.77
N ALA A 25 20.18 -29.13 13.27
CA ALA A 25 19.44 -28.15 12.52
C ALA A 25 19.25 -26.90 13.40
N GLU A 26 19.87 -25.79 13.00
CA GLU A 26 19.82 -24.54 13.74
C GLU A 26 18.53 -23.81 13.45
N LYS A 27 17.88 -23.31 14.49
CA LYS A 27 16.66 -22.51 14.36
C LYS A 27 16.91 -21.25 13.52
N PRO A 28 16.06 -20.90 12.55
CA PRO A 28 16.30 -19.81 11.59
C PRO A 28 16.02 -18.42 12.19
N ILE A 29 16.70 -18.05 13.27
CA ILE A 29 16.52 -16.77 13.96
C ILE A 29 16.86 -15.60 13.03
N GLN A 30 18.03 -15.65 12.38
CA GLN A 30 18.47 -14.58 11.47
C GLN A 30 17.55 -14.44 10.25
N GLY A 31 17.04 -15.54 9.70
CA GLY A 31 16.08 -15.54 8.61
C GLY A 31 14.74 -14.91 9.03
N SER A 32 14.28 -15.22 10.25
CA SER A 32 13.07 -14.66 10.83
C SER A 32 13.18 -13.14 11.06
N ASP A 33 14.33 -12.70 11.60
CA ASP A 33 14.59 -11.28 11.81
C ASP A 33 14.67 -10.51 10.47
N ALA A 34 15.35 -11.08 9.47
CA ALA A 34 15.44 -10.48 8.14
C ALA A 34 14.06 -10.35 7.45
N ALA A 35 13.23 -11.39 7.55
CA ALA A 35 11.86 -11.38 7.03
C ALA A 35 11.00 -10.32 7.72
N LEU A 36 11.10 -10.22 9.06
CA LEU A 36 10.39 -9.22 9.83
C LEU A 36 10.83 -7.79 9.49
N GLN A 37 12.13 -7.56 9.32
CA GLN A 37 12.67 -6.27 8.89
C GLN A 37 12.17 -5.89 7.49
N ALA A 38 12.10 -6.84 6.55
CA ALA A 38 11.56 -6.59 5.22
C ALA A 38 10.08 -6.20 5.26
N LEU A 39 9.25 -6.90 6.06
CA LEU A 39 7.84 -6.55 6.29
C LEU A 39 7.70 -5.15 6.89
N GLN A 40 8.51 -4.80 7.87
CA GLN A 40 8.51 -3.47 8.48
C GLN A 40 8.91 -2.39 7.46
N ALA A 41 9.91 -2.64 6.63
CA ALA A 41 10.32 -1.73 5.56
C ALA A 41 9.20 -1.52 4.53
N ALA A 42 8.45 -2.57 4.17
CA ALA A 42 7.28 -2.45 3.30
C ALA A 42 6.19 -1.57 3.93
N LYS A 43 5.88 -1.77 5.21
CA LYS A 43 4.92 -0.94 5.95
C LYS A 43 5.35 0.52 6.04
N GLN A 44 6.64 0.78 6.33
CA GLN A 44 7.20 2.12 6.36
C GLN A 44 7.14 2.82 4.98
N ALA A 45 7.22 2.06 3.90
CA ALA A 45 7.02 2.57 2.54
C ALA A 45 5.55 2.84 2.19
N GLY A 46 4.62 2.57 3.10
CA GLY A 46 3.18 2.78 2.92
C GLY A 46 2.46 1.59 2.29
N ALA A 47 3.01 0.36 2.37
CA ALA A 47 2.38 -0.81 1.76
C ALA A 47 0.99 -1.11 2.34
N THR A 48 0.72 -0.73 3.58
CA THR A 48 -0.60 -0.86 4.20
C THR A 48 -1.70 -0.14 3.40
N GLU A 49 -1.38 1.02 2.83
CA GLU A 49 -2.34 1.86 2.11
C GLU A 49 -2.24 1.68 0.59
N TYR A 50 -1.01 1.60 0.07
CA TYR A 50 -0.75 1.65 -1.37
C TYR A 50 -0.48 0.30 -2.02
N ALA A 51 -0.23 -0.79 -1.23
CA ALA A 51 -0.03 -2.15 -1.72
C ALA A 51 -0.55 -3.22 -0.73
N PRO A 52 -1.81 -3.09 -0.22
CA PRO A 52 -2.31 -3.94 0.87
C PRO A 52 -2.31 -5.42 0.51
N GLU A 53 -2.66 -5.79 -0.72
CA GLU A 53 -2.69 -7.19 -1.13
C GLU A 53 -1.30 -7.83 -1.18
N ALA A 54 -0.30 -7.09 -1.70
CA ALA A 54 1.06 -7.59 -1.74
C ALA A 54 1.66 -7.73 -0.34
N LEU A 55 1.36 -6.79 0.57
CA LEU A 55 1.76 -6.86 1.97
C LEU A 55 1.11 -8.06 2.66
N ARG A 56 -0.20 -8.27 2.47
CA ARG A 56 -0.95 -9.38 3.05
C ARG A 56 -0.37 -10.74 2.65
N VAL A 57 -0.01 -10.90 1.37
CA VAL A 57 0.63 -12.14 0.91
C VAL A 57 1.92 -12.43 1.68
N ALA A 58 2.77 -11.41 1.87
CA ALA A 58 4.02 -11.57 2.62
C ALA A 58 3.77 -11.85 4.12
N GLU A 59 2.75 -11.23 4.72
CA GLU A 59 2.36 -11.47 6.12
C GLU A 59 1.80 -12.88 6.32
N ASP A 60 0.93 -13.36 5.41
CA ASP A 60 0.37 -14.72 5.46
C ASP A 60 1.49 -15.78 5.36
N GLU A 61 2.50 -15.52 4.53
CA GLU A 61 3.64 -16.42 4.42
C GLU A 61 4.55 -16.39 5.64
N TYR A 62 4.70 -15.23 6.26
CA TYR A 62 5.45 -15.12 7.51
C TYR A 62 4.77 -15.94 8.63
N GLN A 63 3.45 -15.91 8.71
CA GLN A 63 2.71 -16.73 9.65
C GLN A 63 2.96 -18.23 9.41
N LYS A 64 2.90 -18.68 8.15
CA LYS A 64 3.22 -20.09 7.80
C LYS A 64 4.65 -20.48 8.18
N ALA A 65 5.61 -19.55 7.99
CA ALA A 65 6.99 -19.79 8.40
C ALA A 65 7.10 -19.94 9.93
N GLN A 66 6.38 -19.12 10.70
CA GLN A 66 6.37 -19.22 12.16
C GLN A 66 5.69 -20.52 12.63
N GLU A 67 4.60 -20.94 11.98
CA GLU A 67 3.93 -22.22 12.26
C GLU A 67 4.90 -23.41 12.01
N GLU A 68 5.62 -23.39 10.87
CA GLU A 68 6.59 -24.43 10.54
C GLU A 68 7.75 -24.47 11.55
N ILE A 69 8.25 -23.32 11.97
CA ILE A 69 9.25 -23.23 13.05
C ILE A 69 8.71 -23.85 14.32
N GLY A 70 7.47 -23.54 14.70
CA GLY A 70 6.81 -24.12 15.88
C GLY A 70 6.66 -25.63 15.82
N VAL A 71 6.34 -26.18 14.64
CA VAL A 71 6.28 -27.64 14.42
C VAL A 71 7.65 -28.26 14.63
N GLN A 72 8.69 -27.68 14.06
CA GLN A 72 10.05 -28.20 14.17
C GLN A 72 10.60 -28.04 15.59
N ASP A 73 10.28 -26.99 16.31
CA ASP A 73 10.67 -26.79 17.72
C ASP A 73 10.14 -27.90 18.63
N ASN A 74 8.94 -28.43 18.32
CA ASN A 74 8.31 -29.54 19.05
C ASN A 74 8.73 -30.93 18.53
N THR A 75 9.53 -31.00 17.44
CA THR A 75 10.05 -32.26 16.88
C THR A 75 11.29 -32.72 17.63
N PHE A 76 11.50 -34.04 17.69
CA PHE A 76 12.69 -34.61 18.32
C PHE A 76 13.99 -34.08 17.67
N MET A 77 14.93 -33.63 18.48
CA MET A 77 16.12 -32.88 18.05
C MET A 77 16.92 -33.54 16.91
N LEU A 78 17.01 -34.86 16.88
CA LEU A 78 17.77 -35.58 15.82
C LEU A 78 17.04 -35.68 14.47
N THR A 79 15.74 -35.39 14.43
CA THR A 79 14.91 -35.41 13.21
C THR A 79 14.41 -34.03 12.81
N ARG A 80 14.78 -33.02 13.56
CA ARG A 80 14.38 -31.63 13.34
C ARG A 80 15.01 -31.08 12.05
N ASN A 81 14.19 -30.41 11.23
CA ASN A 81 14.64 -29.81 9.96
C ASN A 81 13.90 -28.48 9.73
N TYR A 82 14.64 -27.38 9.57
CA TYR A 82 14.10 -26.06 9.31
C TYR A 82 14.20 -25.62 7.84
N ASP A 83 14.51 -26.50 6.89
CA ASP A 83 14.68 -26.14 5.47
C ASP A 83 13.41 -25.53 4.89
N ALA A 84 12.23 -26.09 5.22
CA ALA A 84 10.94 -25.55 4.80
C ALA A 84 10.69 -24.15 5.39
N ALA A 85 10.99 -23.95 6.67
CA ALA A 85 10.88 -22.65 7.31
C ALA A 85 11.83 -21.61 6.70
N ASN A 86 13.08 -21.99 6.42
CA ASN A 86 14.07 -21.13 5.74
C ASN A 86 13.61 -20.74 4.33
N ALA A 87 13.05 -21.68 3.57
CA ALA A 87 12.50 -21.39 2.24
C ALA A 87 11.33 -20.39 2.31
N LEU A 88 10.43 -20.58 3.27
CA LEU A 88 9.31 -19.64 3.52
C LEU A 88 9.83 -18.26 3.93
N LEU A 89 10.78 -18.16 4.87
CA LEU A 89 11.34 -16.87 5.32
C LEU A 89 12.04 -16.13 4.16
N THR A 90 12.75 -16.85 3.29
CA THR A 90 13.36 -16.28 2.09
C THR A 90 12.29 -15.72 1.15
N LYS A 91 11.19 -16.45 0.98
CA LYS A 91 10.06 -16.02 0.16
C LYS A 91 9.38 -14.78 0.77
N VAL A 92 9.15 -14.75 2.08
CA VAL A 92 8.62 -13.58 2.80
C VAL A 92 9.45 -12.32 2.52
N ALA A 93 10.78 -12.42 2.65
CA ALA A 93 11.65 -11.27 2.39
C ALA A 93 11.51 -10.78 0.93
N GLY A 94 11.42 -11.70 -0.03
CA GLY A 94 11.22 -11.36 -1.45
C GLY A 94 9.85 -10.74 -1.73
N ASP A 95 8.78 -11.24 -1.14
CA ASP A 95 7.43 -10.73 -1.35
C ASP A 95 7.19 -9.41 -0.58
N ALA A 96 7.81 -9.24 0.59
CA ALA A 96 7.83 -7.96 1.30
C ALA A 96 8.57 -6.87 0.50
N GLU A 97 9.69 -7.20 -0.16
CA GLU A 97 10.38 -6.22 -1.03
C GLU A 97 9.52 -5.85 -2.26
N LYS A 98 8.81 -6.82 -2.85
CA LYS A 98 7.84 -6.52 -3.93
C LYS A 98 6.71 -5.60 -3.43
N ALA A 99 6.16 -5.86 -2.23
CA ALA A 99 5.15 -5.02 -1.63
C ALA A 99 5.65 -3.58 -1.40
N LYS A 100 6.90 -3.43 -0.94
CA LYS A 100 7.56 -2.14 -0.77
C LYS A 100 7.70 -1.38 -2.10
N ILE A 101 8.20 -2.05 -3.13
CA ILE A 101 8.36 -1.44 -4.47
C ILE A 101 7.00 -1.02 -5.03
N ALA A 102 5.98 -1.89 -4.93
CA ALA A 102 4.63 -1.60 -5.36
C ALA A 102 4.02 -0.41 -4.59
N ALA A 103 4.23 -0.35 -3.26
CA ALA A 103 3.76 0.76 -2.44
C ALA A 103 4.35 2.09 -2.87
N ILE A 104 5.66 2.16 -3.12
CA ILE A 104 6.33 3.37 -3.59
C ILE A 104 5.76 3.82 -4.95
N ALA A 105 5.61 2.89 -5.89
CA ALA A 105 5.07 3.18 -7.22
C ALA A 105 3.61 3.66 -7.16
N ASN A 106 2.77 2.95 -6.42
CA ASN A 106 1.35 3.28 -6.27
C ASN A 106 1.14 4.59 -5.50
N LYS A 107 1.98 4.88 -4.50
CA LYS A 107 1.97 6.16 -3.77
C LYS A 107 2.27 7.32 -4.71
N GLN A 108 3.27 7.17 -5.58
CA GLN A 108 3.60 8.19 -6.58
C GLN A 108 2.49 8.39 -7.61
N GLN A 109 1.85 7.30 -8.04
CA GLN A 109 0.68 7.37 -8.92
C GLN A 109 -0.50 8.07 -8.22
N ALA A 110 -0.81 7.67 -6.98
CA ALA A 110 -1.88 8.29 -6.18
C ALA A 110 -1.65 9.79 -5.98
N LYS A 111 -0.39 10.22 -5.77
CA LYS A 111 -0.03 11.64 -5.72
C LYS A 111 -0.40 12.38 -7.00
N SER A 112 0.01 11.86 -8.14
CA SER A 112 -0.30 12.47 -9.45
C SER A 112 -1.80 12.53 -9.72
N GLU A 113 -2.53 11.48 -9.38
CA GLU A 113 -4.00 11.43 -9.50
C GLU A 113 -4.68 12.44 -8.58
N ALA A 114 -4.21 12.54 -7.33
CA ALA A 114 -4.72 13.51 -6.35
C ALA A 114 -4.52 14.95 -6.83
N GLU A 115 -3.31 15.29 -7.30
CA GLU A 115 -3.00 16.60 -7.88
C GLU A 115 -3.91 16.93 -9.06
N GLY A 116 -4.12 15.98 -9.97
CA GLY A 116 -5.05 16.11 -11.09
C GLY A 116 -6.49 16.33 -10.65
N SER A 117 -6.97 15.55 -9.67
CA SER A 117 -8.31 15.69 -9.11
C SER A 117 -8.53 17.05 -8.44
N VAL A 118 -7.52 17.58 -7.75
CA VAL A 118 -7.58 18.93 -7.13
C VAL A 118 -7.73 20.02 -8.20
N VAL A 119 -6.99 19.93 -9.30
CA VAL A 119 -7.14 20.88 -10.42
C VAL A 119 -8.54 20.83 -11.00
N LEU A 120 -9.07 19.63 -11.26
CA LEU A 120 -10.43 19.45 -11.77
C LEU A 120 -11.48 19.99 -10.79
N ALA A 121 -11.34 19.71 -9.51
CA ALA A 121 -12.24 20.19 -8.46
C ALA A 121 -12.28 21.74 -8.41
N LYS A 122 -11.11 22.39 -8.45
CA LYS A 122 -11.00 23.86 -8.50
C LYS A 122 -11.68 24.43 -9.73
N THR A 123 -11.44 23.87 -10.90
CA THR A 123 -12.07 24.31 -12.16
C THR A 123 -13.58 24.16 -12.12
N SER A 124 -14.07 22.99 -11.71
CA SER A 124 -15.52 22.72 -11.61
C SER A 124 -16.21 23.64 -10.60
N LEU A 125 -15.56 23.94 -9.48
CA LEU A 125 -16.07 24.84 -8.45
C LEU A 125 -16.18 26.28 -8.98
N GLU A 126 -15.16 26.79 -9.68
CA GLU A 126 -15.19 28.13 -10.29
C GLU A 126 -16.26 28.22 -11.39
N GLU A 127 -16.41 27.19 -12.22
CA GLU A 127 -17.50 27.12 -13.21
C GLU A 127 -18.87 27.17 -12.54
N ALA A 128 -19.07 26.41 -11.46
CA ALA A 128 -20.34 26.38 -10.72
C ALA A 128 -20.65 27.74 -10.08
N LYS A 129 -19.66 28.42 -9.50
CA LYS A 129 -19.82 29.78 -8.98
C LYS A 129 -20.24 30.77 -10.07
N ASN A 130 -19.57 30.72 -11.21
CA ASN A 130 -19.87 31.61 -12.34
C ASN A 130 -21.28 31.38 -12.88
N GLN A 131 -21.70 30.12 -13.03
CA GLN A 131 -23.06 29.78 -13.45
C GLN A 131 -24.12 30.21 -12.45
N LEU A 132 -23.85 29.99 -11.15
CA LEU A 132 -24.77 30.42 -10.08
C LEU A 132 -24.89 31.95 -9.99
N ALA A 133 -23.78 32.69 -10.22
CA ALA A 133 -23.80 34.16 -10.27
C ALA A 133 -24.65 34.71 -11.41
N GLN A 134 -24.72 34.00 -12.53
CA GLN A 134 -25.50 34.36 -13.73
C GLN A 134 -26.93 33.82 -13.70
N ALA A 135 -27.30 33.04 -12.68
CA ALA A 135 -28.62 32.43 -12.58
C ALA A 135 -29.70 33.49 -12.38
N PRO A 136 -30.83 33.42 -13.13
CA PRO A 136 -31.91 34.39 -13.01
C PRO A 136 -32.57 34.30 -11.66
N THR A 137 -32.65 35.46 -10.98
CA THR A 137 -33.32 35.60 -9.68
C THR A 137 -34.81 35.89 -9.88
N GLY A 138 -35.68 35.10 -9.22
CA GLY A 138 -37.12 35.26 -9.27
C GLY A 138 -37.80 34.76 -7.98
N LYS A 139 -39.06 35.10 -7.75
CA LYS A 139 -39.82 34.74 -6.54
C LYS A 139 -39.89 33.23 -6.28
N GLY A 140 -39.67 32.37 -7.29
CA GLY A 140 -39.69 30.91 -7.16
C GLY A 140 -38.33 30.24 -7.13
N THR A 141 -37.23 30.98 -7.29
CA THR A 141 -35.86 30.41 -7.37
C THR A 141 -34.94 30.92 -6.25
N GLN A 142 -35.32 31.95 -5.50
CA GLN A 142 -34.44 32.59 -4.53
C GLN A 142 -33.97 31.64 -3.40
N ALA A 143 -34.89 30.80 -2.88
CA ALA A 143 -34.55 29.82 -1.85
C ALA A 143 -33.61 28.74 -2.38
N ASP A 144 -33.88 28.25 -3.60
CA ASP A 144 -33.04 27.22 -4.24
C ASP A 144 -31.61 27.75 -4.51
N LEU A 145 -31.49 28.97 -5.06
CA LEU A 145 -30.19 29.61 -5.30
C LEU A 145 -29.43 29.88 -4.00
N GLN A 146 -30.12 30.16 -2.90
CA GLN A 146 -29.49 30.34 -1.57
C GLN A 146 -28.95 29.01 -1.05
N ALA A 147 -29.67 27.89 -1.22
CA ALA A 147 -29.19 26.57 -0.85
C ALA A 147 -27.93 26.19 -1.67
N LEU A 148 -27.95 26.44 -2.99
CA LEU A 148 -26.80 26.19 -3.86
C LEU A 148 -25.55 27.01 -3.50
N ARG A 149 -25.73 28.24 -2.99
CA ARG A 149 -24.60 29.02 -2.42
C ARG A 149 -24.01 28.34 -1.20
N GLY A 150 -24.87 27.77 -0.35
CA GLY A 150 -24.43 27.00 0.83
C GLY A 150 -23.62 25.76 0.41
N ASP A 151 -24.07 25.05 -0.61
CA ASP A 151 -23.34 23.87 -1.15
C ASP A 151 -21.95 24.26 -1.69
N LEU A 152 -21.85 25.37 -2.43
CA LEU A 152 -20.56 25.86 -2.92
C LEU A 152 -19.62 26.32 -1.79
N GLN A 153 -20.16 26.96 -0.73
CA GLN A 153 -19.37 27.31 0.45
C GLN A 153 -18.83 26.07 1.16
N ALA A 154 -19.62 25.00 1.27
CA ALA A 154 -19.18 23.72 1.82
C ALA A 154 -18.08 23.08 0.94
N ALA A 155 -18.21 23.16 -0.37
CA ALA A 155 -17.20 22.70 -1.31
C ALA A 155 -15.88 23.50 -1.18
N GLU A 156 -15.96 24.82 -1.02
CA GLU A 156 -14.78 25.68 -0.76
C GLU A 156 -14.08 25.31 0.54
N ALA A 157 -14.85 25.11 1.62
CA ALA A 157 -14.29 24.69 2.90
C ALA A 157 -13.57 23.34 2.77
N THR A 158 -14.15 22.39 2.04
CA THR A 158 -13.52 21.09 1.76
C THR A 158 -12.22 21.23 0.95
N LEU A 159 -12.18 22.13 -0.04
CA LEU A 159 -10.93 22.44 -0.78
C LEU A 159 -9.86 23.05 0.14
N GLY A 160 -10.25 23.89 1.10
CA GLY A 160 -9.33 24.49 2.06
C GLY A 160 -8.65 23.47 2.99
N GLU A 161 -9.25 22.29 3.20
CA GLU A 161 -8.66 21.20 4.00
C GLU A 161 -7.64 20.37 3.22
N ILE A 162 -7.66 20.42 1.89
CA ILE A 162 -6.85 19.54 1.02
C ILE A 162 -5.34 19.74 1.24
N ASP A 163 -4.89 20.97 1.40
CA ASP A 163 -3.46 21.26 1.58
C ASP A 163 -2.90 20.63 2.86
N ALA A 164 -3.71 20.59 3.93
CA ALA A 164 -3.33 19.95 5.18
C ALA A 164 -3.25 18.42 5.08
N ILE A 165 -4.08 17.81 4.23
CA ILE A 165 -4.09 16.37 3.97
C ILE A 165 -2.93 16.00 3.02
N MET A 166 -2.70 16.84 2.01
CA MET A 166 -1.56 16.72 1.08
C MET A 166 -0.21 16.76 1.84
N ALA A 167 -0.09 17.64 2.83
CA ALA A 167 1.11 17.74 3.67
C ALA A 167 1.35 16.50 4.53
N LYS A 168 0.32 15.70 4.80
CA LYS A 168 0.42 14.39 5.48
C LYS A 168 0.69 13.23 4.51
N GLU A 169 0.81 13.51 3.21
CA GLU A 169 0.97 12.53 2.15
C GLU A 169 -0.19 11.50 2.03
N ASP A 170 -1.38 11.83 2.55
CA ASP A 170 -2.60 11.04 2.36
C ASP A 170 -3.23 11.40 1.00
N PHE A 171 -2.63 10.87 -0.06
CA PHE A 171 -3.05 11.18 -1.43
C PHE A 171 -4.40 10.56 -1.80
N LEU A 172 -4.76 9.44 -1.19
CA LEU A 172 -6.08 8.81 -1.37
C LEU A 172 -7.17 9.68 -0.75
N GLY A 173 -6.94 10.20 0.45
CA GLY A 173 -7.85 11.14 1.10
C GLY A 173 -7.98 12.47 0.36
N VAL A 174 -6.89 13.00 -0.20
CA VAL A 174 -6.92 14.18 -1.08
C VAL A 174 -7.79 13.95 -2.30
N LYS A 175 -7.58 12.82 -3.01
CA LYS A 175 -8.37 12.45 -4.19
C LYS A 175 -9.86 12.37 -3.85
N ALA A 176 -10.21 11.65 -2.80
CA ALA A 176 -11.61 11.48 -2.37
C ALA A 176 -12.29 12.83 -2.05
N LYS A 177 -11.59 13.75 -1.35
CA LYS A 177 -12.13 15.09 -1.07
C LYS A 177 -12.27 15.93 -2.33
N ALA A 178 -11.29 15.90 -3.24
CA ALA A 178 -11.37 16.61 -4.51
C ALA A 178 -12.55 16.12 -5.38
N GLU A 179 -12.75 14.81 -5.46
CA GLU A 179 -13.90 14.19 -6.17
C GLU A 179 -15.24 14.57 -5.53
N SER A 180 -15.29 14.69 -4.20
CA SER A 180 -16.48 15.18 -3.49
C SER A 180 -16.82 16.63 -3.86
N VAL A 181 -15.81 17.51 -3.92
CA VAL A 181 -15.99 18.90 -4.38
C VAL A 181 -16.46 18.95 -5.83
N GLN A 182 -15.87 18.17 -6.71
CA GLN A 182 -16.29 18.09 -8.10
C GLN A 182 -17.75 17.62 -8.25
N THR A 183 -18.15 16.62 -7.45
CA THR A 183 -19.53 16.12 -7.45
C THR A 183 -20.53 17.20 -6.99
N LEU A 184 -20.17 17.95 -5.94
CA LEU A 184 -21.02 19.08 -5.48
C LEU A 184 -21.13 20.17 -6.54
N ALA A 185 -20.02 20.57 -7.15
CA ALA A 185 -20.00 21.57 -8.20
C ALA A 185 -20.84 21.16 -9.42
N THR A 186 -20.72 19.91 -9.85
CA THR A 186 -21.54 19.35 -10.95
C THR A 186 -23.03 19.39 -10.62
N ARG A 187 -23.41 19.00 -9.39
CA ARG A 187 -24.79 19.06 -8.93
C ARG A 187 -25.33 20.50 -8.96
N VAL A 188 -24.53 21.47 -8.51
CA VAL A 188 -24.93 22.89 -8.57
C VAL A 188 -25.16 23.33 -10.01
N ASN A 189 -24.27 23.00 -10.93
CA ASN A 189 -24.42 23.31 -12.36
C ASN A 189 -25.72 22.74 -12.95
N GLU A 190 -26.05 21.48 -12.63
CA GLU A 190 -27.29 20.84 -13.08
C GLU A 190 -28.53 21.53 -12.52
N GLN A 191 -28.52 21.89 -11.24
CA GLN A 191 -29.65 22.55 -10.59
C GLN A 191 -29.84 23.99 -11.07
N VAL A 192 -28.76 24.72 -11.31
CA VAL A 192 -28.82 26.05 -11.96
C VAL A 192 -29.40 25.95 -13.36
N ALA A 193 -28.97 24.97 -14.16
CA ALA A 193 -29.53 24.76 -15.50
C ALA A 193 -31.04 24.47 -15.44
N GLN A 194 -31.49 23.66 -14.48
CA GLN A 194 -32.90 23.38 -14.26
C GLN A 194 -33.70 24.64 -13.83
N ALA A 195 -33.12 25.47 -12.96
CA ALA A 195 -33.76 26.73 -12.55
C ALA A 195 -33.92 27.71 -13.72
N ILE A 196 -32.94 27.79 -14.61
CA ILE A 196 -33.01 28.61 -15.83
C ILE A 196 -34.14 28.11 -16.76
N LEU A 197 -34.28 26.79 -16.95
CA LEU A 197 -35.35 26.21 -17.77
C LEU A 197 -36.75 26.49 -17.20
N LYS A 198 -36.92 26.46 -15.87
CA LYS A 198 -38.18 26.77 -15.18
C LYS A 198 -38.57 28.24 -15.40
N THR A 199 -37.62 29.17 -15.22
CA THR A 199 -37.88 30.61 -15.40
C THR A 199 -38.15 30.98 -16.85
N GLY A 200 -37.51 30.31 -17.83
CA GLY A 200 -37.73 30.51 -19.27
C GLY A 200 -39.11 30.07 -19.73
N LYS A 201 -39.71 29.05 -19.12
CA LYS A 201 -41.08 28.60 -19.39
C LYS A 201 -42.16 29.60 -18.91
N HIS A 202 -41.91 30.27 -17.76
CA HIS A 202 -42.83 31.27 -17.22
C HIS A 202 -42.84 32.61 -18.02
N LYS A 203 -41.80 32.88 -18.81
CA LYS A 203 -41.78 34.08 -19.69
C LYS A 203 -42.55 33.93 -21.01
N LYS A 204 -42.92 32.67 -21.40
CA LYS A 204 -43.61 32.37 -22.64
C LYS A 204 -45.08 32.06 -22.45
N ALA A 205 -45.62 32.09 -21.24
CA ALA A 205 -47.03 31.98 -20.88
C ALA A 205 -47.59 33.36 -20.45
#